data_b7902e364d1298ed169d0875d487dec3
#
_entry.id   b7902e364d1298ed169d0875d487dec3
#
_cell.length_a   1.000
_cell.length_b   1.000
_cell.length_c   1.000
_cell.angle_alpha   90.00
_cell.angle_beta   90.00
_cell.angle_gamma   90.00
#
_symmetry.space_group_name_H-M   'P 1'
#
loop_
_entity.id
_entity.type
_entity.pdbx_description
1 polymer ?
#
loop_
_entity_poly.entity_id
_entity_poly.type
_entity_poly.pdbx_seq_one_letter_code
_entity_poly.pdbx_strand_id
1 'polypeptide(L)'
;MGYVLKAVLSSAQHPEYGQITVPFPIPDEKYDRMIELLEPLEIGDALRQDCRVDELDSFYTVLNRLVGSLVNFDELDYLAKRLDSFCYAQEGAQFQGAAVSYDYSDMTDLINLTFSCQQVTVITDFSDLEQVGRDHYMVLNGGCASKEELDALDGYETALLLIDEGNGVITPYGVVYDNGMRLSQLYDGRHFPQYFYEPPLLTLTVQQSKDAPKTWLYLPAPDLHIKRSLVRAGIVDPADMRLSFQGSEFP
;
A
#
# COMPACT_ATOMS: atom_id res chain seq x y z
N MET A 1 0.75 8.84 -18.15
CA MET A 1 0.54 8.55 -16.72
C MET A 1 1.87 8.73 -16.01
N GLY A 2 1.89 9.43 -14.89
CA GLY A 2 3.07 9.53 -14.03
C GLY A 2 3.25 8.24 -13.22
N TYR A 3 4.42 8.00 -12.67
CA TYR A 3 4.67 6.94 -11.70
C TYR A 3 4.42 7.47 -10.28
N VAL A 4 4.06 6.59 -9.36
CA VAL A 4 3.95 6.86 -7.91
C VAL A 4 5.33 6.77 -7.26
N LEU A 5 6.08 5.74 -7.66
CA LEU A 5 7.47 5.57 -7.30
C LEU A 5 8.27 5.01 -8.49
N LYS A 6 9.55 5.32 -8.53
CA LYS A 6 10.51 4.79 -9.49
C LYS A 6 11.70 4.26 -8.70
N ALA A 7 11.96 2.97 -8.81
CA ALA A 7 13.05 2.31 -8.10
C ALA A 7 14.15 1.85 -9.07
N VAL A 8 15.40 1.98 -8.63
CA VAL A 8 16.55 1.32 -9.25
C VAL A 8 16.80 0.04 -8.46
N LEU A 9 16.70 -1.09 -9.15
CA LEU A 9 16.76 -2.42 -8.56
C LEU A 9 17.99 -3.18 -9.08
N SER A 10 18.65 -3.92 -8.19
CA SER A 10 19.77 -4.81 -8.53
C SER A 10 19.69 -6.11 -7.73
N SER A 11 20.53 -7.09 -8.13
CA SER A 11 20.74 -8.30 -7.35
C SER A 11 21.73 -8.03 -6.21
N ALA A 12 21.34 -8.36 -4.97
CA ALA A 12 22.26 -8.28 -3.84
C ALA A 12 23.35 -9.37 -3.88
N GLN A 13 23.07 -10.49 -4.56
CA GLN A 13 24.01 -11.60 -4.71
C GLN A 13 24.95 -11.41 -5.89
N HIS A 14 24.46 -10.77 -6.96
CA HIS A 14 25.13 -10.58 -8.23
C HIS A 14 25.08 -9.14 -8.71
N PRO A 15 25.71 -8.18 -7.95
CA PRO A 15 25.70 -6.77 -8.34
C PRO A 15 26.39 -6.51 -9.69
N GLU A 16 27.26 -7.43 -10.15
CA GLU A 16 27.91 -7.39 -11.46
C GLU A 16 26.95 -7.57 -12.64
N TYR A 17 25.73 -8.08 -12.42
CA TYR A 17 24.73 -8.19 -13.48
C TYR A 17 24.07 -6.85 -13.83
N GLY A 18 24.38 -5.80 -13.04
CA GLY A 18 23.89 -4.45 -13.29
C GLY A 18 22.58 -4.16 -12.56
N GLN A 19 21.88 -3.15 -13.05
CA GLN A 19 20.67 -2.63 -12.42
C GLN A 19 19.61 -2.29 -13.46
N ILE A 20 18.35 -2.24 -13.01
CA ILE A 20 17.21 -1.82 -13.83
C ILE A 20 16.42 -0.73 -13.11
N THR A 21 15.95 0.26 -13.88
CA THR A 21 15.04 1.29 -13.36
C THR A 21 13.61 0.95 -13.72
N VAL A 22 12.75 0.82 -12.70
CA VAL A 22 11.35 0.41 -12.86
C VAL A 22 10.42 1.49 -12.31
N PRO A 23 9.52 2.05 -13.14
CA PRO A 23 8.43 2.90 -12.67
C PRO A 23 7.26 2.03 -12.20
N PHE A 24 6.67 2.37 -11.04
CA PHE A 24 5.51 1.72 -10.46
C PHE A 24 4.37 2.73 -10.25
N PRO A 25 3.08 2.31 -10.33
CA PRO A 25 2.63 0.94 -10.62
C PRO A 25 2.91 0.52 -12.06
N ILE A 26 3.02 -0.79 -12.27
CA ILE A 26 3.26 -1.38 -13.59
C ILE A 26 1.90 -1.59 -14.27
N PRO A 27 1.68 -1.03 -15.47
CA PRO A 27 0.50 -1.34 -16.27
C PRO A 27 0.44 -2.85 -16.60
N ASP A 28 -0.75 -3.43 -16.54
CA ASP A 28 -0.92 -4.88 -16.73
C ASP A 28 -0.35 -5.37 -18.07
N GLU A 29 -0.52 -4.61 -19.16
CA GLU A 29 0.03 -4.95 -20.46
C GLU A 29 1.57 -4.98 -20.53
N LYS A 30 2.26 -4.42 -19.54
CA LYS A 30 3.73 -4.39 -19.44
C LYS A 30 4.29 -5.34 -18.39
N TYR A 31 3.43 -5.93 -17.56
CA TYR A 31 3.85 -6.70 -16.41
C TYR A 31 4.74 -7.90 -16.80
N ASP A 32 4.27 -8.75 -17.73
CA ASP A 32 5.03 -9.93 -18.18
C ASP A 32 6.39 -9.52 -18.76
N ARG A 33 6.41 -8.47 -19.58
CA ARG A 33 7.64 -7.94 -20.14
C ARG A 33 8.60 -7.44 -19.07
N MET A 34 8.08 -6.84 -18.00
CA MET A 34 8.93 -6.36 -16.90
C MET A 34 9.58 -7.53 -16.16
N ILE A 35 8.81 -8.60 -15.87
CA ILE A 35 9.37 -9.81 -15.25
C ILE A 35 10.49 -10.42 -16.11
N GLU A 36 10.30 -10.52 -17.44
CA GLU A 36 11.33 -10.98 -18.36
C GLU A 36 12.62 -10.14 -18.32
N LEU A 37 12.52 -8.84 -18.06
CA LEU A 37 13.68 -7.95 -17.93
C LEU A 37 14.43 -8.12 -16.60
N LEU A 38 13.79 -8.69 -15.56
CA LEU A 38 14.43 -8.99 -14.28
C LEU A 38 15.20 -10.31 -14.29
N GLU A 39 14.81 -11.28 -15.16
CA GLU A 39 15.43 -12.61 -15.23
C GLU A 39 16.96 -12.57 -15.43
N PRO A 40 17.53 -11.72 -16.35
CA PRO A 40 18.98 -11.64 -16.53
C PRO A 40 19.75 -11.12 -15.30
N LEU A 41 19.06 -10.43 -14.38
CA LEU A 41 19.61 -9.93 -13.14
C LEU A 41 19.47 -10.95 -11.99
N GLU A 42 18.82 -12.09 -12.23
CA GLU A 42 18.47 -13.12 -11.24
C GLU A 42 17.66 -12.58 -10.05
N ILE A 43 16.74 -11.64 -10.31
CA ILE A 43 15.83 -11.04 -9.33
C ILE A 43 14.38 -11.13 -9.80
N GLY A 44 13.45 -10.78 -8.92
CA GLY A 44 12.02 -10.76 -9.22
C GLY A 44 11.34 -12.10 -8.98
N ASP A 45 11.81 -12.92 -8.05
CA ASP A 45 11.10 -14.12 -7.59
C ASP A 45 9.72 -13.77 -7.04
N ALA A 46 8.75 -14.67 -7.18
CA ALA A 46 7.37 -14.42 -6.73
C ALA A 46 7.22 -14.32 -5.20
N LEU A 47 8.15 -14.90 -4.42
CA LEU A 47 8.06 -14.97 -2.96
C LEU A 47 9.26 -14.33 -2.26
N ARG A 48 10.45 -14.41 -2.86
CA ARG A 48 11.67 -13.94 -2.21
C ARG A 48 11.80 -12.43 -2.30
N GLN A 49 12.40 -11.84 -1.27
CA GLN A 49 12.88 -10.47 -1.28
C GLN A 49 14.30 -10.46 -1.87
N ASP A 50 14.40 -10.51 -3.18
CA ASP A 50 15.64 -10.63 -3.94
C ASP A 50 16.03 -9.36 -4.70
N CYS A 51 15.16 -8.36 -4.73
CA CYS A 51 15.42 -7.06 -5.33
C CYS A 51 16.03 -6.12 -4.28
N ARG A 52 17.29 -5.73 -4.46
CA ARG A 52 17.87 -4.65 -3.67
C ARG A 52 17.45 -3.31 -4.26
N VAL A 53 16.95 -2.41 -3.40
CA VAL A 53 16.62 -1.04 -3.78
C VAL A 53 17.88 -0.18 -3.70
N ASP A 54 18.46 0.19 -4.83
CA ASP A 54 19.65 1.04 -4.87
C ASP A 54 19.31 2.53 -4.81
N GLU A 55 18.23 2.94 -5.52
CA GLU A 55 17.68 4.30 -5.51
C GLU A 55 16.16 4.24 -5.56
N LEU A 56 15.50 5.24 -4.98
CA LEU A 56 14.05 5.39 -5.02
C LEU A 56 13.67 6.87 -5.18
N ASP A 57 12.81 7.16 -6.15
CA ASP A 57 12.23 8.46 -6.41
C ASP A 57 10.70 8.36 -6.28
N SER A 58 10.11 9.14 -5.36
CA SER A 58 8.67 9.13 -5.08
C SER A 58 8.20 10.43 -4.44
N PHE A 59 6.94 10.79 -4.68
CA PHE A 59 6.25 11.83 -3.90
C PHE A 59 6.08 11.43 -2.42
N TYR A 60 6.03 10.13 -2.13
CA TYR A 60 6.01 9.60 -0.77
C TYR A 60 7.45 9.42 -0.28
N THR A 61 8.06 10.53 0.18
CA THR A 61 9.50 10.54 0.52
C THR A 61 9.86 9.64 1.70
N VAL A 62 8.88 9.22 2.51
CA VAL A 62 9.07 8.21 3.56
C VAL A 62 9.57 6.87 2.99
N LEU A 63 9.24 6.56 1.73
CA LEU A 63 9.67 5.35 1.05
C LEU A 63 11.20 5.30 0.79
N ASN A 64 11.91 6.43 0.92
CA ASN A 64 13.37 6.44 0.87
C ASN A 64 14.03 5.56 1.96
N ARG A 65 13.26 5.19 2.99
CA ARG A 65 13.69 4.20 4.01
C ARG A 65 13.92 2.80 3.42
N LEU A 66 13.33 2.50 2.26
CA LEU A 66 13.55 1.24 1.55
C LEU A 66 14.90 1.18 0.82
N VAL A 67 15.58 2.32 0.62
CA VAL A 67 16.89 2.33 -0.06
C VAL A 67 17.91 1.52 0.75
N GLY A 68 18.57 0.58 0.08
CA GLY A 68 19.50 -0.37 0.68
C GLY A 68 18.87 -1.66 1.21
N SER A 69 17.52 -1.74 1.30
CA SER A 69 16.82 -2.95 1.73
C SER A 69 16.58 -3.94 0.58
N LEU A 70 16.29 -5.18 0.94
CA LEU A 70 15.79 -6.20 0.02
C LEU A 70 14.27 -6.20 0.06
N VAL A 71 13.66 -6.20 -1.12
CA VAL A 71 12.20 -6.18 -1.28
C VAL A 71 11.76 -7.23 -2.30
N ASN A 72 10.50 -7.61 -2.24
CA ASN A 72 9.87 -8.39 -3.31
C ASN A 72 9.32 -7.43 -4.38
N PHE A 73 9.47 -7.81 -5.64
CA PHE A 73 9.03 -6.98 -6.77
C PHE A 73 7.52 -6.74 -6.80
N ASP A 74 6.73 -7.80 -6.55
CA ASP A 74 5.26 -7.69 -6.54
C ASP A 74 4.75 -6.86 -5.35
N GLU A 75 5.49 -6.87 -4.21
CA GLU A 75 5.17 -6.01 -3.07
C GLU A 75 5.34 -4.53 -3.39
N LEU A 76 6.41 -4.17 -4.13
CA LEU A 76 6.59 -2.79 -4.59
C LEU A 76 5.46 -2.34 -5.52
N ASP A 77 5.07 -3.21 -6.46
CA ASP A 77 3.98 -2.91 -7.38
C ASP A 77 2.64 -2.77 -6.66
N TYR A 78 2.36 -3.69 -5.74
CA TYR A 78 1.15 -3.65 -4.92
C TYR A 78 1.09 -2.38 -4.05
N LEU A 79 2.20 -2.03 -3.36
CA LEU A 79 2.29 -0.81 -2.56
C LEU A 79 2.05 0.44 -3.42
N ALA A 80 2.68 0.50 -4.60
CA ALA A 80 2.49 1.62 -5.52
C ALA A 80 1.03 1.76 -5.98
N LYS A 81 0.38 0.65 -6.35
CA LYS A 81 -1.05 0.62 -6.70
C LYS A 81 -1.93 1.11 -5.56
N ARG A 82 -1.62 0.73 -4.31
CA ARG A 82 -2.33 1.21 -3.13
C ARG A 82 -2.16 2.72 -2.93
N LEU A 83 -0.92 3.21 -3.03
CA LEU A 83 -0.63 4.64 -2.86
C LEU A 83 -1.22 5.50 -3.98
N ASP A 84 -1.27 4.99 -5.21
CA ASP A 84 -1.91 5.68 -6.35
C ASP A 84 -3.44 5.83 -6.17
N SER A 85 -4.05 4.95 -5.38
CA SER A 85 -5.48 5.01 -5.07
C SER A 85 -5.85 6.04 -4.02
N PHE A 86 -4.89 6.70 -3.38
CA PHE A 86 -5.17 7.75 -2.41
C PHE A 86 -5.77 8.98 -3.13
N CYS A 87 -7.02 9.28 -2.78
CA CYS A 87 -7.79 10.33 -3.44
C CYS A 87 -7.47 11.73 -2.92
N TYR A 88 -6.92 11.83 -1.71
CA TYR A 88 -6.73 13.09 -1.00
C TYR A 88 -5.29 13.28 -0.53
N ALA A 89 -4.81 14.52 -0.59
CA ALA A 89 -3.48 14.88 -0.06
C ALA A 89 -3.32 14.52 1.44
N GLN A 90 -4.43 14.51 2.17
CA GLN A 90 -4.49 14.13 3.59
C GLN A 90 -4.10 12.67 3.80
N GLU A 91 -4.59 11.72 2.97
CA GLU A 91 -4.22 10.29 3.08
C GLU A 91 -2.72 10.10 2.89
N GLY A 92 -2.11 10.84 1.97
CA GLY A 92 -0.65 10.83 1.77
C GLY A 92 0.12 11.34 2.98
N ALA A 93 -0.35 12.40 3.63
CA ALA A 93 0.24 12.92 4.86
C ALA A 93 0.05 11.95 6.03
N GLN A 94 -1.14 11.34 6.16
CA GLN A 94 -1.45 10.32 7.16
C GLN A 94 -0.54 9.09 7.01
N PHE A 95 -0.39 8.57 5.78
CA PHE A 95 0.48 7.44 5.50
C PHE A 95 1.94 7.74 5.89
N GLN A 96 2.48 8.86 5.40
CA GLN A 96 3.87 9.24 5.65
C GLN A 96 4.12 9.60 7.13
N GLY A 97 3.20 10.35 7.73
CA GLY A 97 3.27 10.73 9.13
C GLY A 97 3.20 9.52 10.06
N ALA A 98 2.25 8.61 9.82
CA ALA A 98 2.13 7.37 10.58
C ALA A 98 3.37 6.48 10.42
N ALA A 99 3.88 6.30 9.19
CA ALA A 99 5.09 5.50 8.96
C ALA A 99 6.29 6.00 9.78
N VAL A 100 6.43 7.34 9.94
CA VAL A 100 7.48 7.93 10.81
C VAL A 100 7.15 7.76 12.28
N SER A 101 5.92 8.08 12.68
CA SER A 101 5.49 8.09 14.09
C SER A 101 5.58 6.72 14.74
N TYR A 102 5.30 5.64 13.99
CA TYR A 102 5.35 4.26 14.48
C TYR A 102 6.60 3.49 14.02
N ASP A 103 7.53 4.18 13.34
CA ASP A 103 8.78 3.61 12.81
C ASP A 103 8.60 2.40 11.88
N TYR A 104 7.52 2.43 11.05
CA TYR A 104 7.32 1.41 10.03
C TYR A 104 8.28 1.63 8.86
N SER A 105 9.05 0.61 8.53
CA SER A 105 10.08 0.67 7.48
C SER A 105 10.18 -0.60 6.63
N ASP A 106 9.54 -1.70 7.05
CA ASP A 106 9.49 -2.91 6.22
C ASP A 106 8.27 -2.91 5.29
N MET A 107 8.35 -3.73 4.23
CA MET A 107 7.34 -3.77 3.18
C MET A 107 5.98 -4.26 3.69
N THR A 108 5.97 -5.22 4.62
CA THR A 108 4.74 -5.78 5.19
C THR A 108 3.97 -4.72 5.98
N ASP A 109 4.68 -3.97 6.85
CA ASP A 109 4.08 -2.89 7.62
C ASP A 109 3.62 -1.74 6.72
N LEU A 110 4.41 -1.35 5.71
CA LEU A 110 4.03 -0.30 4.78
C LEU A 110 2.78 -0.66 3.97
N ILE A 111 2.66 -1.91 3.48
CA ILE A 111 1.45 -2.37 2.80
C ILE A 111 0.26 -2.34 3.76
N ASN A 112 0.40 -2.89 4.97
CA ASN A 112 -0.66 -2.89 5.97
C ASN A 112 -1.07 -1.48 6.39
N LEU A 113 -0.13 -0.56 6.48
CA LEU A 113 -0.39 0.84 6.81
C LEU A 113 -1.30 1.52 5.78
N THR A 114 -1.23 1.16 4.50
CA THR A 114 -2.15 1.71 3.48
C THR A 114 -3.63 1.44 3.76
N PHE A 115 -3.95 0.51 4.65
CA PHE A 115 -5.31 0.17 5.09
C PHE A 115 -5.68 0.74 6.46
N SER A 116 -4.74 1.39 7.14
CA SER A 116 -4.91 1.84 8.54
C SER A 116 -4.52 3.30 8.77
N CYS A 117 -3.81 3.93 7.84
CA CYS A 117 -3.25 5.28 8.04
C CYS A 117 -4.32 6.35 8.25
N GLN A 118 -5.56 6.11 7.84
CA GLN A 118 -6.69 7.03 8.06
C GLN A 118 -7.10 7.13 9.55
N GLN A 119 -6.54 6.29 10.42
CA GLN A 119 -6.81 6.30 11.86
C GLN A 119 -5.91 7.28 12.64
N VAL A 120 -5.11 8.10 11.96
CA VAL A 120 -4.36 9.20 12.58
C VAL A 120 -4.84 10.54 12.04
N THR A 121 -4.80 11.58 12.87
CA THR A 121 -4.95 12.96 12.41
C THR A 121 -3.57 13.56 12.19
N VAL A 122 -3.33 14.14 11.01
CA VAL A 122 -2.08 14.84 10.69
C VAL A 122 -2.37 16.30 10.43
N ILE A 123 -1.79 17.18 11.25
CA ILE A 123 -1.92 18.62 11.10
C ILE A 123 -0.64 19.16 10.46
N THR A 124 -0.80 19.72 9.27
CA THR A 124 0.29 20.34 8.51
C THR A 124 0.32 21.86 8.66
N ASP A 125 -0.82 22.46 9.06
CA ASP A 125 -0.98 23.90 9.25
C ASP A 125 -1.91 24.18 10.44
N PHE A 126 -1.45 24.93 11.40
CA PHE A 126 -2.19 25.35 12.60
C PHE A 126 -2.80 26.76 12.47
N SER A 127 -2.75 27.38 11.30
CA SER A 127 -3.26 28.75 11.10
C SER A 127 -4.78 28.85 11.19
N ASP A 128 -5.51 27.77 10.90
CA ASP A 128 -6.98 27.68 10.97
C ASP A 128 -7.40 26.52 11.88
N LEU A 129 -7.52 26.79 13.18
CA LEU A 129 -7.91 25.79 14.18
C LEU A 129 -9.35 25.32 14.00
N GLU A 130 -10.25 26.17 13.48
CA GLU A 130 -11.61 25.76 13.17
C GLU A 130 -11.63 24.64 12.12
N GLN A 131 -10.83 24.78 11.06
CA GLN A 131 -10.70 23.75 10.04
C GLN A 131 -9.99 22.50 10.58
N VAL A 132 -8.94 22.67 11.39
CA VAL A 132 -8.23 21.56 12.05
C VAL A 132 -9.19 20.68 12.86
N GLY A 133 -10.07 21.29 13.66
CA GLY A 133 -11.04 20.52 14.46
C GLY A 133 -12.09 19.82 13.60
N ARG A 134 -12.54 20.44 12.50
CA ARG A 134 -13.44 19.80 11.53
C ARG A 134 -12.79 18.61 10.85
N ASP A 135 -11.55 18.75 10.40
CA ASP A 135 -10.78 17.68 9.77
C ASP A 135 -10.54 16.52 10.75
N HIS A 136 -10.21 16.83 12.00
CA HIS A 136 -10.07 15.81 13.04
C HIS A 136 -11.38 15.06 13.29
N TYR A 137 -12.50 15.77 13.41
CA TYR A 137 -13.82 15.17 13.57
C TYR A 137 -14.16 14.24 12.39
N MET A 138 -13.85 14.65 11.16
CA MET A 138 -14.01 13.81 9.97
C MET A 138 -13.18 12.53 10.06
N VAL A 139 -11.92 12.63 10.49
CA VAL A 139 -11.05 11.44 10.66
C VAL A 139 -11.63 10.49 11.69
N LEU A 140 -12.11 10.98 12.84
CA LEU A 140 -12.74 10.16 13.88
C LEU A 140 -14.00 9.42 13.40
N ASN A 141 -14.71 10.00 12.42
CA ASN A 141 -15.93 9.45 11.85
C ASN A 141 -15.69 8.72 10.50
N GLY A 142 -14.44 8.29 10.24
CA GLY A 142 -14.09 7.52 9.04
C GLY A 142 -14.28 8.27 7.73
N GLY A 143 -14.13 9.59 7.76
CA GLY A 143 -14.31 10.48 6.60
C GLY A 143 -15.77 10.81 6.27
N CYS A 144 -16.72 10.44 7.12
CA CYS A 144 -18.14 10.64 6.92
C CYS A 144 -18.76 11.45 8.07
N ALA A 145 -19.15 12.69 7.78
CA ALA A 145 -19.99 13.49 8.69
C ALA A 145 -21.04 14.21 7.86
N SER A 146 -22.24 14.34 8.41
CA SER A 146 -23.31 15.12 7.76
C SER A 146 -23.00 16.63 7.86
N LYS A 147 -23.63 17.39 6.96
CA LYS A 147 -23.49 18.85 7.01
C LYS A 147 -24.00 19.41 8.34
N GLU A 148 -25.09 18.87 8.86
CA GLU A 148 -25.73 19.26 10.11
C GLU A 148 -24.80 19.02 11.31
N GLU A 149 -24.04 17.91 11.33
CA GLU A 149 -23.04 17.61 12.36
C GLU A 149 -21.88 18.59 12.29
N LEU A 150 -21.37 18.89 11.10
CA LEU A 150 -20.27 19.84 10.90
C LEU A 150 -20.68 21.29 11.21
N ASP A 151 -21.95 21.68 10.91
CA ASP A 151 -22.47 23.02 11.22
C ASP A 151 -22.71 23.19 12.72
N ALA A 152 -22.96 22.11 13.47
CA ALA A 152 -23.14 22.12 14.92
C ALA A 152 -21.83 21.98 15.70
N LEU A 153 -20.73 21.60 15.04
CA LEU A 153 -19.43 21.37 15.66
C LEU A 153 -18.74 22.70 15.96
N ASP A 154 -18.26 22.85 17.19
CA ASP A 154 -17.26 23.85 17.52
C ASP A 154 -15.87 23.31 17.14
N GLY A 155 -15.43 23.63 15.93
CA GLY A 155 -14.15 23.15 15.39
C GLY A 155 -12.97 23.69 16.17
N TYR A 156 -13.04 24.96 16.62
CA TYR A 156 -11.97 25.57 17.40
C TYR A 156 -11.75 24.86 18.74
N GLU A 157 -12.82 24.60 19.49
CA GLU A 157 -12.75 23.87 20.77
C GLU A 157 -12.28 22.42 20.54
N THR A 158 -12.76 21.77 19.46
CA THR A 158 -12.32 20.43 19.08
C THR A 158 -10.82 20.37 18.79
N ALA A 159 -10.28 21.37 18.08
CA ALA A 159 -8.84 21.46 17.83
C ALA A 159 -8.03 21.67 19.11
N LEU A 160 -8.50 22.55 20.01
CA LEU A 160 -7.83 22.78 21.28
C LEU A 160 -7.79 21.51 22.14
N LEU A 161 -8.88 20.75 22.21
CA LEU A 161 -8.92 19.47 22.92
C LEU A 161 -7.92 18.47 22.34
N LEU A 162 -7.85 18.36 21.01
CA LEU A 162 -6.87 17.52 20.35
C LEU A 162 -5.43 17.91 20.69
N ILE A 163 -5.13 19.22 20.70
CA ILE A 163 -3.77 19.72 20.97
C ILE A 163 -3.39 19.55 22.44
N ASP A 164 -4.31 19.79 23.36
CA ASP A 164 -4.06 19.72 24.82
C ASP A 164 -4.01 18.27 25.34
N GLU A 165 -4.88 17.39 24.84
CA GLU A 165 -5.00 16.01 25.32
C GLU A 165 -4.20 15.03 24.45
N GLY A 166 -3.97 15.35 23.19
CA GLY A 166 -3.26 14.50 22.25
C GLY A 166 -1.74 14.58 22.43
N ASN A 167 -1.08 13.43 22.41
CA ASN A 167 0.37 13.35 22.39
C ASN A 167 0.86 13.47 20.93
N GLY A 168 0.86 14.69 20.38
CA GLY A 168 1.28 14.94 19.00
C GLY A 168 2.74 14.59 18.76
N VAL A 169 3.02 13.76 17.76
CA VAL A 169 4.37 13.42 17.32
C VAL A 169 4.76 14.29 16.13
N ILE A 170 5.83 15.08 16.28
CA ILE A 170 6.33 15.95 15.21
C ILE A 170 7.07 15.09 14.18
N THR A 171 6.63 15.16 12.92
CA THR A 171 7.23 14.47 11.79
C THR A 171 7.53 15.46 10.65
N PRO A 172 8.33 15.08 9.64
CA PRO A 172 8.52 15.92 8.45
C PRO A 172 7.23 16.17 7.65
N TYR A 173 6.16 15.44 7.94
CA TYR A 173 4.88 15.49 7.22
C TYR A 173 3.77 16.18 8.01
N GLY A 174 4.08 16.71 9.18
CA GLY A 174 3.15 17.36 10.09
C GLY A 174 3.18 16.76 11.49
N VAL A 175 2.31 17.26 12.36
CA VAL A 175 2.12 16.74 13.71
C VAL A 175 1.08 15.63 13.65
N VAL A 176 1.46 14.43 14.07
CA VAL A 176 0.63 13.22 14.04
C VAL A 176 0.01 12.99 15.40
N TYR A 177 -1.31 12.90 15.43
CA TYR A 177 -2.10 12.53 16.61
C TYR A 177 -2.71 11.15 16.40
N ASP A 178 -2.45 10.26 17.34
CA ASP A 178 -2.97 8.88 17.33
C ASP A 178 -4.44 8.86 17.78
N ASN A 179 -5.33 8.40 16.92
CA ASN A 179 -6.75 8.19 17.23
C ASN A 179 -7.06 6.74 17.61
N GLY A 180 -6.10 6.04 18.19
CA GLY A 180 -6.20 4.62 18.49
C GLY A 180 -5.89 3.73 17.28
N MET A 181 -4.98 4.18 16.41
CA MET A 181 -4.57 3.43 15.23
C MET A 181 -4.05 2.05 15.60
N ARG A 182 -4.56 1.06 14.88
CA ARG A 182 -4.07 -0.32 14.93
C ARG A 182 -3.70 -0.74 13.52
N LEU A 183 -2.44 -1.14 13.34
CA LEU A 183 -1.98 -1.65 12.06
C LEU A 183 -2.79 -2.90 11.70
N SER A 184 -3.53 -2.83 10.61
CA SER A 184 -4.29 -3.97 10.09
C SER A 184 -3.32 -5.01 9.57
N GLN A 185 -3.38 -6.24 10.10
CA GLN A 185 -2.55 -7.36 9.64
C GLN A 185 -3.25 -8.09 8.48
N LEU A 186 -3.56 -7.36 7.40
CA LEU A 186 -4.24 -7.89 6.22
C LEU A 186 -3.26 -8.57 5.26
N TYR A 187 -2.07 -8.04 5.14
CA TYR A 187 -0.96 -8.62 4.41
C TYR A 187 -0.06 -9.41 5.37
N ASP A 188 0.17 -10.67 5.07
CA ASP A 188 0.93 -11.60 5.91
C ASP A 188 2.37 -11.85 5.39
N GLY A 189 2.84 -11.05 4.42
CA GLY A 189 4.12 -11.25 3.73
C GLY A 189 4.01 -12.17 2.51
N ARG A 190 2.83 -12.72 2.23
CA ARG A 190 2.63 -13.65 1.11
C ARG A 190 1.33 -13.43 0.33
N HIS A 191 0.19 -13.34 1.03
CA HIS A 191 -1.14 -13.26 0.43
C HIS A 191 -1.60 -11.80 0.42
N PHE A 192 -1.65 -11.19 -0.76
CA PHE A 192 -2.11 -9.82 -0.88
C PHE A 192 -3.58 -9.70 -0.44
N PRO A 193 -3.92 -8.64 0.32
CA PRO A 193 -5.30 -8.32 0.67
C PRO A 193 -6.17 -8.11 -0.57
N GLN A 194 -7.49 -8.22 -0.40
CA GLN A 194 -8.44 -7.90 -1.46
C GLN A 194 -8.30 -6.43 -1.86
N TYR A 195 -7.80 -6.22 -3.07
CA TYR A 195 -7.69 -4.91 -3.68
C TYR A 195 -7.47 -5.07 -5.18
N PHE A 196 -8.23 -4.39 -5.99
CA PHE A 196 -8.00 -4.27 -7.44
C PHE A 196 -7.70 -2.81 -7.78
N TYR A 197 -6.70 -2.60 -8.60
CA TYR A 197 -6.28 -1.28 -9.07
C TYR A 197 -7.15 -0.81 -10.25
N GLU A 198 -7.43 -1.73 -11.17
CA GLU A 198 -8.37 -1.52 -12.27
C GLU A 198 -9.59 -2.43 -12.09
N PRO A 199 -10.82 -1.98 -12.45
CA PRO A 199 -12.01 -2.81 -12.33
C PRO A 199 -11.89 -4.11 -13.14
N PRO A 200 -11.94 -5.28 -12.48
CA PRO A 200 -11.82 -6.56 -13.19
C PRO A 200 -13.16 -7.01 -13.76
N LEU A 201 -13.13 -7.75 -14.88
CA LEU A 201 -14.32 -8.42 -15.41
C LEU A 201 -14.79 -9.56 -14.52
N LEU A 202 -13.86 -10.29 -13.91
CA LEU A 202 -14.10 -11.42 -13.00
C LEU A 202 -13.20 -11.31 -11.77
N THR A 203 -13.77 -11.52 -10.60
CA THR A 203 -13.04 -11.66 -9.34
C THR A 203 -13.16 -13.08 -8.84
N LEU A 204 -12.04 -13.74 -8.66
CA LEU A 204 -11.92 -15.11 -8.19
C LEU A 204 -11.03 -15.17 -6.95
N THR A 205 -11.17 -16.24 -6.17
CA THR A 205 -10.16 -16.61 -5.18
C THR A 205 -9.66 -18.01 -5.42
N VAL A 206 -8.36 -18.21 -5.18
CA VAL A 206 -7.71 -19.51 -5.25
C VAL A 206 -7.15 -19.87 -3.87
N GLN A 207 -7.23 -21.18 -3.54
CA GLN A 207 -6.73 -21.75 -2.30
C GLN A 207 -6.18 -23.14 -2.58
N GLN A 208 -5.13 -23.54 -1.86
CA GLN A 208 -4.62 -24.91 -1.92
C GLN A 208 -5.56 -25.90 -1.20
N SER A 209 -6.23 -25.47 -0.15
CA SER A 209 -7.20 -26.26 0.62
C SER A 209 -8.31 -25.37 1.16
N LYS A 210 -9.37 -25.95 1.74
CA LYS A 210 -10.51 -25.21 2.29
C LYS A 210 -10.10 -24.23 3.40
N ASP A 211 -9.08 -24.57 4.17
CA ASP A 211 -8.63 -23.80 5.34
C ASP A 211 -7.37 -22.96 5.04
N ALA A 212 -6.83 -23.03 3.81
CA ALA A 212 -5.71 -22.22 3.39
C ALA A 212 -6.13 -20.75 3.17
N PRO A 213 -5.22 -19.79 3.34
CA PRO A 213 -5.47 -18.40 3.00
C PRO A 213 -5.94 -18.25 1.55
N LYS A 214 -6.79 -17.25 1.30
CA LYS A 214 -7.28 -16.93 -0.03
C LYS A 214 -6.28 -16.02 -0.76
N THR A 215 -6.01 -16.35 -2.02
CA THR A 215 -5.32 -15.45 -2.94
C THR A 215 -6.32 -14.95 -3.97
N TRP A 216 -6.37 -13.64 -4.15
CA TRP A 216 -7.29 -12.98 -5.07
C TRP A 216 -6.74 -12.99 -6.48
N LEU A 217 -7.59 -13.30 -7.45
CA LEU A 217 -7.31 -13.19 -8.89
C LEU A 217 -8.34 -12.27 -9.52
N TYR A 218 -7.86 -11.28 -10.23
CA TYR A 218 -8.64 -10.30 -10.97
C TYR A 218 -8.40 -10.51 -12.45
N LEU A 219 -9.44 -10.81 -13.22
CA LEU A 219 -9.31 -11.16 -14.63
C LEU A 219 -10.01 -10.12 -15.52
N PRO A 220 -9.43 -9.82 -16.72
CA PRO A 220 -8.22 -10.42 -17.28
C PRO A 220 -6.95 -10.00 -16.53
N ALA A 221 -5.93 -10.84 -16.55
CA ALA A 221 -4.61 -10.55 -16.00
C ALA A 221 -3.51 -11.16 -16.88
N PRO A 222 -2.28 -10.61 -16.86
CA PRO A 222 -1.12 -11.18 -17.55
C PRO A 222 -0.82 -12.61 -17.09
N ASP A 223 -0.30 -13.46 -17.99
CA ASP A 223 -0.06 -14.88 -17.69
C ASP A 223 0.94 -15.09 -16.56
N LEU A 224 2.03 -14.30 -16.53
CA LEU A 224 3.01 -14.38 -15.44
C LEU A 224 2.43 -13.88 -14.11
N HIS A 225 1.57 -12.86 -14.12
CA HIS A 225 0.88 -12.41 -12.92
C HIS A 225 0.00 -13.51 -12.32
N ILE A 226 -0.77 -14.23 -13.16
CA ILE A 226 -1.58 -15.38 -12.71
C ILE A 226 -0.67 -16.47 -12.12
N LYS A 227 0.40 -16.89 -12.83
CA LYS A 227 1.33 -17.90 -12.35
C LYS A 227 1.96 -17.53 -11.01
N ARG A 228 2.41 -16.30 -10.85
CA ARG A 228 3.01 -15.80 -9.61
C ARG A 228 2.00 -15.76 -8.45
N SER A 229 0.76 -15.39 -8.72
CA SER A 229 -0.34 -15.47 -7.74
C SER A 229 -0.61 -16.91 -7.29
N LEU A 230 -0.55 -17.90 -8.19
CA LEU A 230 -0.65 -19.32 -7.83
C LEU A 230 0.52 -19.78 -6.96
N VAL A 231 1.74 -19.35 -7.27
CA VAL A 231 2.94 -19.64 -6.44
C VAL A 231 2.75 -19.05 -5.03
N ARG A 232 2.25 -17.81 -4.91
CA ARG A 232 1.92 -17.19 -3.63
C ARG A 232 0.84 -17.96 -2.87
N ALA A 233 -0.16 -18.49 -3.56
CA ALA A 233 -1.18 -19.36 -2.97
C ALA A 233 -0.65 -20.75 -2.54
N GLY A 234 0.63 -21.08 -2.83
CA GLY A 234 1.21 -22.40 -2.55
C GLY A 234 0.76 -23.49 -3.52
N ILE A 235 0.20 -23.11 -4.67
CA ILE A 235 -0.32 -24.03 -5.68
C ILE A 235 0.80 -24.37 -6.64
N VAL A 236 1.26 -25.64 -6.60
CA VAL A 236 2.27 -26.17 -7.49
C VAL A 236 1.62 -26.83 -8.72
N ASP A 237 0.54 -27.58 -8.50
CA ASP A 237 -0.25 -28.19 -9.58
C ASP A 237 -1.64 -27.52 -9.61
N PRO A 238 -2.05 -26.96 -10.75
CA PRO A 238 -3.40 -26.41 -10.90
C PRO A 238 -4.53 -27.42 -10.62
N ALA A 239 -4.28 -28.72 -10.69
CA ALA A 239 -5.26 -29.74 -10.36
C ALA A 239 -5.63 -29.76 -8.86
N ASP A 240 -4.73 -29.29 -7.99
CA ASP A 240 -4.95 -29.22 -6.54
C ASP A 240 -5.61 -27.88 -6.11
N MET A 241 -5.87 -27.01 -7.05
CA MET A 241 -6.41 -25.70 -6.84
C MET A 241 -7.92 -25.75 -6.52
N ARG A 242 -8.32 -25.03 -5.46
CA ARG A 242 -9.72 -24.67 -5.22
C ARG A 242 -9.98 -23.27 -5.73
N LEU A 243 -10.85 -23.19 -6.73
CA LEU A 243 -11.28 -21.94 -7.33
C LEU A 243 -12.67 -21.57 -6.82
N SER A 244 -12.85 -20.31 -6.40
CA SER A 244 -14.16 -19.80 -5.98
C SER A 244 -14.46 -18.48 -6.69
N PHE A 245 -15.65 -18.38 -7.27
CA PHE A 245 -16.16 -17.15 -7.87
C PHE A 245 -16.58 -16.18 -6.77
N GLN A 246 -16.21 -14.91 -6.90
CA GLN A 246 -16.52 -13.85 -5.93
C GLN A 246 -17.40 -12.73 -6.52
N GLY A 247 -17.26 -12.45 -7.82
CA GLY A 247 -18.04 -11.41 -8.49
C GLY A 247 -17.70 -11.25 -9.97
N SER A 248 -18.58 -10.55 -10.68
CA SER A 248 -18.45 -10.24 -12.10
C SER A 248 -19.07 -8.87 -12.39
N GLU A 249 -18.54 -8.14 -13.38
CA GLU A 249 -19.23 -6.99 -13.98
C GLU A 249 -20.47 -7.41 -14.78
N PHE A 250 -20.56 -8.68 -15.16
CA PHE A 250 -21.70 -9.21 -15.90
C PHE A 250 -22.79 -9.67 -14.94
N PRO A 251 -24.07 -9.38 -15.27
CA PRO A 251 -25.21 -9.83 -14.48
C PRO A 251 -25.36 -11.36 -14.46
#